data_5df855dae1c142eb3dd11b08daca4ebe
#
_entry.id   5df855dae1c142eb3dd11b08daca4ebe
#
_cell.length_a   1.000
_cell.length_b   1.000
_cell.length_c   1.000
_cell.angle_alpha   90.00
_cell.angle_beta   90.00
_cell.angle_gamma   90.00
#
_symmetry.space_group_name_H-M   'P 1'
#
loop_
_entity.id
_entity.type
_entity.pdbx_description
1 polymer ?
#
loop_
_entity_poly.entity_id
_entity_poly.type
_entity_poly.pdbx_seq_one_letter_code
_entity_poly.pdbx_strand_id
1 'polypeptide(L)'
;MSNVDINHICKGAAFNLNLTMTEKLKEMQQEEKELVFGTFDSETALNIGLHLIEEAKRRSQAVTIDITVKGHRLFLHAMEGTHPDNEDWIRRKNNVVNHFGSSSWHTTLRLRSENQKLEQDFNLPSSDFVLAGGAFPLILENEGQVGTITVSGLPDEEDHDLVTTGIRSFLLQQN
;
A
#
# COMPACT_ATOMS: atom_id res chain seq x y z
N MET A 1 6.53 29.55 -31.43
CA MET A 1 7.21 29.21 -30.16
C MET A 1 6.14 29.18 -29.08
N SER A 2 5.56 28.02 -28.82
CA SER A 2 4.45 27.81 -27.90
C SER A 2 5.02 27.47 -26.53
N ASN A 3 4.73 28.31 -25.54
CA ASN A 3 5.00 28.06 -24.13
C ASN A 3 4.19 26.82 -23.69
N VAL A 4 4.88 25.75 -23.39
CA VAL A 4 4.31 24.61 -22.70
C VAL A 4 4.26 24.97 -21.21
N ASP A 5 3.07 25.04 -20.68
CA ASP A 5 2.77 25.40 -19.28
C ASP A 5 3.21 24.26 -18.36
N ILE A 6 4.37 24.44 -17.69
CA ILE A 6 5.01 23.45 -16.80
C ILE A 6 4.24 23.29 -15.46
N ASN A 7 3.18 24.06 -15.24
CA ASN A 7 2.44 24.09 -13.97
C ASN A 7 1.41 22.94 -13.77
N HIS A 8 1.32 21.98 -14.69
CA HIS A 8 0.33 20.89 -14.60
C HIS A 8 0.88 19.56 -14.10
N ILE A 9 2.18 19.45 -13.83
CA ILE A 9 2.83 18.14 -13.49
C ILE A 9 3.15 17.99 -11.99
N CYS A 10 3.04 19.03 -11.19
CA CYS A 10 3.33 18.98 -9.75
C CYS A 10 2.10 19.13 -8.85
N LYS A 11 1.00 18.44 -9.16
CA LYS A 11 -0.01 18.14 -8.15
C LYS A 11 0.23 16.73 -7.63
N GLY A 12 1.28 16.59 -6.81
CA GLY A 12 1.33 15.54 -5.81
C GLY A 12 0.03 15.61 -5.02
N ALA A 13 -0.64 14.49 -4.87
CA ALA A 13 -1.91 14.37 -4.17
C ALA A 13 -1.78 14.97 -2.77
N ALA A 14 -2.11 16.26 -2.62
CA ALA A 14 -2.48 16.79 -1.31
C ALA A 14 -3.74 16.00 -0.93
N PHE A 15 -3.61 15.12 0.05
CA PHE A 15 -4.71 14.36 0.63
C PHE A 15 -5.81 15.36 0.99
N ASN A 16 -6.91 15.31 0.27
CA ASN A 16 -7.96 16.30 0.37
C ASN A 16 -8.78 15.96 1.62
N LEU A 17 -8.49 16.62 2.76
CA LEU A 17 -9.12 16.45 4.06
C LEU A 17 -10.66 16.59 4.06
N ASN A 18 -11.27 16.94 2.91
CA ASN A 18 -12.69 17.20 2.75
C ASN A 18 -13.43 16.19 1.84
N LEU A 19 -12.81 15.08 1.43
CA LEU A 19 -13.49 14.06 0.63
C LEU A 19 -14.53 13.31 1.44
N THR A 20 -15.69 13.05 0.85
CA THR A 20 -16.68 12.14 1.42
C THR A 20 -16.12 10.71 1.47
N MET A 21 -16.69 9.85 2.33
CA MET A 21 -16.30 8.43 2.40
C MET A 21 -16.43 7.74 1.02
N THR A 22 -17.47 8.05 0.27
CA THR A 22 -17.70 7.51 -1.07
C THR A 22 -16.60 7.93 -2.07
N GLU A 23 -16.12 9.16 -1.99
CA GLU A 23 -15.03 9.65 -2.83
C GLU A 23 -13.71 8.98 -2.47
N LYS A 24 -13.40 8.83 -1.17
CA LYS A 24 -12.22 8.10 -0.70
C LYS A 24 -12.21 6.65 -1.18
N LEU A 25 -13.33 5.95 -1.10
CA LEU A 25 -13.43 4.56 -1.61
C LEU A 25 -13.21 4.47 -3.12
N LYS A 26 -13.69 5.44 -3.89
CA LYS A 26 -13.43 5.51 -5.34
C LYS A 26 -11.95 5.78 -5.66
N GLU A 27 -11.29 6.64 -4.87
CA GLU A 27 -9.85 6.89 -5.02
C GLU A 27 -9.05 5.60 -4.77
N MET A 28 -9.33 4.88 -3.67
CA MET A 28 -8.67 3.61 -3.36
C MET A 28 -8.86 2.58 -4.49
N GLN A 29 -10.09 2.48 -5.00
CA GLN A 29 -10.39 1.59 -6.12
C GLN A 29 -9.67 1.99 -7.42
N GLN A 30 -9.47 3.28 -7.65
CA GLN A 30 -8.73 3.78 -8.80
C GLN A 30 -7.23 3.49 -8.67
N GLU A 31 -6.65 3.68 -7.51
CA GLU A 31 -5.24 3.34 -7.24
C GLU A 31 -4.96 1.86 -7.51
N GLU A 32 -5.83 0.96 -7.07
CA GLU A 32 -5.70 -0.48 -7.31
C GLU A 32 -5.74 -0.85 -8.79
N LYS A 33 -6.43 -0.06 -9.64
CA LYS A 33 -6.46 -0.24 -11.09
C LYS A 33 -5.25 0.34 -11.81
N GLU A 34 -4.64 1.39 -11.26
CA GLU A 34 -3.52 2.09 -11.85
C GLU A 34 -2.16 1.50 -11.47
N LEU A 35 -2.04 1.02 -10.22
CA LEU A 35 -0.78 0.53 -9.66
C LEU A 35 -0.59 -0.96 -9.95
N VAL A 36 -0.42 -1.28 -11.23
CA VAL A 36 -0.30 -2.65 -11.75
C VAL A 36 1.06 -2.81 -12.42
N PHE A 37 1.69 -3.97 -12.22
CA PHE A 37 2.99 -4.30 -12.79
C PHE A 37 2.83 -5.15 -14.05
N GLY A 38 3.63 -4.89 -15.08
CA GLY A 38 3.71 -5.76 -16.26
C GLY A 38 4.38 -7.10 -15.93
N THR A 39 5.50 -7.03 -15.21
CA THR A 39 6.27 -8.17 -14.68
C THR A 39 6.77 -7.88 -13.28
N PHE A 40 7.05 -8.93 -12.51
CA PHE A 40 7.60 -8.78 -11.16
C PHE A 40 8.47 -9.98 -10.80
N ASP A 41 9.73 -9.73 -10.48
CA ASP A 41 10.70 -10.73 -10.06
C ASP A 41 11.42 -10.33 -8.77
N SER A 42 12.42 -11.09 -8.34
CA SER A 42 13.18 -10.80 -7.11
C SER A 42 14.02 -9.53 -7.23
N GLU A 43 14.48 -9.17 -8.42
CA GLU A 43 15.23 -7.94 -8.65
C GLU A 43 14.28 -6.72 -8.60
N THR A 44 13.09 -6.84 -9.17
CA THR A 44 12.03 -5.82 -9.04
C THR A 44 11.64 -5.63 -7.58
N ALA A 45 11.51 -6.72 -6.80
CA ALA A 45 11.21 -6.64 -5.37
C ALA A 45 12.31 -5.89 -4.59
N LEU A 46 13.59 -6.16 -4.89
CA LEU A 46 14.71 -5.45 -4.28
C LEU A 46 14.66 -3.95 -4.63
N ASN A 47 14.49 -3.63 -5.91
CA ASN A 47 14.52 -2.26 -6.40
C ASN A 47 13.36 -1.42 -5.82
N ILE A 48 12.14 -1.94 -5.79
CA ILE A 48 11.01 -1.22 -5.19
C ILE A 48 11.13 -1.14 -3.66
N GLY A 49 11.68 -2.15 -3.00
CA GLY A 49 11.97 -2.10 -1.57
C GLY A 49 12.95 -0.98 -1.21
N LEU A 50 14.04 -0.85 -1.97
CA LEU A 50 15.00 0.25 -1.82
C LEU A 50 14.37 1.61 -2.13
N HIS A 51 13.52 1.68 -3.17
CA HIS A 51 12.80 2.89 -3.51
C HIS A 51 11.85 3.37 -2.39
N LEU A 52 11.13 2.45 -1.76
CA LEU A 52 10.27 2.75 -0.60
C LEU A 52 11.08 3.23 0.61
N ILE A 53 12.28 2.66 0.85
CA ILE A 53 13.19 3.15 1.90
C ILE A 53 13.62 4.60 1.63
N GLU A 54 13.99 4.93 0.39
CA GLU A 54 14.38 6.30 0.04
C GLU A 54 13.21 7.28 0.16
N GLU A 55 12.00 6.87 -0.22
CA GLU A 55 10.80 7.68 -0.03
C GLU A 55 10.51 7.93 1.46
N ALA A 56 10.61 6.90 2.32
CA ALA A 56 10.45 7.04 3.76
C ALA A 56 11.50 7.98 4.37
N LYS A 57 12.77 7.86 3.96
CA LYS A 57 13.86 8.76 4.38
C LYS A 57 13.59 10.21 3.98
N ARG A 58 13.14 10.42 2.73
CA ARG A 58 12.80 11.76 2.22
C ARG A 58 11.70 12.42 3.05
N ARG A 59 10.78 11.63 3.60
CA ARG A 59 9.70 12.08 4.50
C ARG A 59 10.13 12.16 5.97
N SER A 60 11.37 11.76 6.31
CA SER A 60 11.85 11.60 7.70
C SER A 60 10.98 10.63 8.51
N GLN A 61 10.51 9.56 7.88
CA GLN A 61 9.67 8.52 8.47
C GLN A 61 10.47 7.23 8.62
N ALA A 62 10.22 6.48 9.71
CA ALA A 62 10.82 5.17 9.96
C ALA A 62 9.76 4.09 9.84
N VAL A 63 9.95 3.12 8.95
CA VAL A 63 8.98 2.07 8.65
C VAL A 63 9.63 0.71 8.48
N THR A 64 8.86 -0.34 8.67
CA THR A 64 9.18 -1.69 8.21
C THR A 64 8.48 -1.94 6.88
N ILE A 65 9.21 -2.45 5.89
CA ILE A 65 8.74 -2.71 4.53
C ILE A 65 8.83 -4.20 4.25
N ASP A 66 7.76 -4.80 3.72
CA ASP A 66 7.68 -6.21 3.33
C ASP A 66 7.15 -6.32 1.90
N ILE A 67 7.75 -7.24 1.12
CA ILE A 67 7.25 -7.61 -0.20
C ILE A 67 7.19 -9.13 -0.26
N THR A 68 5.98 -9.65 -0.44
CA THR A 68 5.70 -11.08 -0.48
C THR A 68 4.96 -11.43 -1.77
N VAL A 69 5.45 -12.45 -2.51
CA VAL A 69 4.87 -12.95 -3.76
C VAL A 69 4.57 -14.44 -3.63
N LYS A 70 3.32 -14.84 -3.87
CA LYS A 70 2.86 -16.25 -3.78
C LYS A 70 3.31 -16.95 -2.49
N GLY A 71 3.25 -16.21 -1.36
CA GLY A 71 3.66 -16.70 -0.04
C GLY A 71 5.17 -16.69 0.23
N HIS A 72 5.99 -16.30 -0.73
CA HIS A 72 7.44 -16.17 -0.57
C HIS A 72 7.81 -14.71 -0.31
N ARG A 73 8.41 -14.43 0.85
CA ARG A 73 8.93 -13.10 1.18
C ARG A 73 10.20 -12.84 0.39
N LEU A 74 10.14 -11.87 -0.52
CA LEU A 74 11.27 -11.46 -1.36
C LEU A 74 12.06 -10.30 -0.79
N PHE A 75 11.43 -9.45 0.04
CA PHE A 75 12.07 -8.30 0.66
C PHE A 75 11.51 -8.09 2.06
N LEU A 76 12.38 -7.81 3.03
CA LEU A 76 12.02 -7.32 4.36
C LEU A 76 13.12 -6.36 4.82
N HIS A 77 12.73 -5.15 5.23
CA HIS A 77 13.63 -4.21 5.86
C HIS A 77 12.93 -3.42 6.97
N ALA A 78 13.48 -3.48 8.17
CA ALA A 78 13.07 -2.67 9.31
C ALA A 78 14.07 -1.50 9.45
N MET A 79 13.59 -0.27 9.26
CA MET A 79 14.41 0.92 9.42
C MET A 79 14.69 1.18 10.91
N GLU A 80 15.78 1.88 11.19
CA GLU A 80 16.09 2.34 12.56
C GLU A 80 14.93 3.19 13.11
N GLY A 81 14.50 2.90 14.34
CA GLY A 81 13.35 3.55 14.96
C GLY A 81 12.02 2.78 14.83
N THR A 82 12.02 1.64 14.13
CA THR A 82 10.85 0.74 14.08
C THR A 82 10.83 -0.23 15.26
N HIS A 83 9.70 -0.91 15.46
CA HIS A 83 9.50 -1.86 16.56
C HIS A 83 9.28 -3.28 16.01
N PRO A 84 9.69 -4.36 16.72
CA PRO A 84 9.45 -5.74 16.31
C PRO A 84 7.97 -6.06 15.99
N ASP A 85 7.01 -5.41 16.67
CA ASP A 85 5.58 -5.57 16.42
C ASP A 85 5.17 -5.15 14.99
N ASN A 86 5.97 -4.33 14.30
CA ASN A 86 5.66 -3.93 12.92
C ASN A 86 5.56 -5.14 11.97
N GLU A 87 6.33 -6.21 12.20
CA GLU A 87 6.20 -7.43 11.39
C GLU A 87 4.86 -8.15 11.65
N ASP A 88 4.35 -8.17 12.87
CA ASP A 88 3.02 -8.72 13.15
C ASP A 88 1.90 -7.88 12.54
N TRP A 89 2.02 -6.55 12.57
CA TRP A 89 1.11 -5.65 11.86
C TRP A 89 1.12 -5.93 10.35
N ILE A 90 2.30 -6.09 9.74
CA ILE A 90 2.46 -6.45 8.32
C ILE A 90 1.73 -7.76 8.03
N ARG A 91 1.97 -8.81 8.79
CA ARG A 91 1.34 -10.12 8.62
C ARG A 91 -0.19 -10.02 8.62
N ARG A 92 -0.75 -9.31 9.59
CA ARG A 92 -2.21 -9.15 9.72
C ARG A 92 -2.81 -8.27 8.63
N LYS A 93 -2.11 -7.22 8.19
CA LYS A 93 -2.50 -6.39 7.04
C LYS A 93 -2.46 -7.21 5.73
N ASN A 94 -1.42 -8.01 5.52
CA ASN A 94 -1.27 -8.88 4.36
C ASN A 94 -2.42 -9.90 4.29
N ASN A 95 -2.84 -10.46 5.41
CA ASN A 95 -3.98 -11.36 5.49
C ASN A 95 -5.28 -10.68 5.04
N VAL A 96 -5.50 -9.41 5.40
CA VAL A 96 -6.65 -8.63 4.93
C VAL A 96 -6.61 -8.47 3.40
N VAL A 97 -5.47 -8.07 2.84
CA VAL A 97 -5.31 -7.93 1.37
C VAL A 97 -5.56 -9.26 0.67
N ASN A 98 -4.97 -10.34 1.16
CA ASN A 98 -5.12 -11.68 0.57
C ASN A 98 -6.56 -12.22 0.66
N HIS A 99 -7.32 -11.84 1.68
CA HIS A 99 -8.70 -12.29 1.87
C HIS A 99 -9.69 -11.47 1.03
N PHE A 100 -9.55 -10.15 1.00
CA PHE A 100 -10.52 -9.24 0.38
C PHE A 100 -10.18 -8.85 -1.06
N GLY A 101 -8.94 -9.05 -1.51
CA GLY A 101 -8.50 -8.70 -2.86
C GLY A 101 -8.38 -7.20 -3.13
N SER A 102 -8.28 -6.40 -2.07
CA SER A 102 -8.12 -4.93 -2.13
C SER A 102 -7.10 -4.47 -1.09
N SER A 103 -6.62 -3.24 -1.21
CA SER A 103 -5.68 -2.70 -0.22
C SER A 103 -6.27 -2.74 1.19
N SER A 104 -5.42 -2.90 2.18
CA SER A 104 -5.87 -2.99 3.58
C SER A 104 -6.58 -1.69 4.03
N TRP A 105 -6.20 -0.53 3.47
CA TRP A 105 -6.86 0.75 3.74
C TRP A 105 -8.22 0.84 3.07
N HIS A 106 -8.35 0.43 1.80
CA HIS A 106 -9.64 0.32 1.11
C HIS A 106 -10.63 -0.56 1.89
N THR A 107 -10.19 -1.76 2.26
CA THR A 107 -10.99 -2.69 3.09
C THR A 107 -11.38 -2.05 4.42
N THR A 108 -10.44 -1.38 5.10
CA THR A 108 -10.69 -0.70 6.38
C THR A 108 -11.77 0.38 6.26
N LEU A 109 -11.66 1.26 5.26
CA LEU A 109 -12.62 2.34 5.04
C LEU A 109 -14.00 1.78 4.66
N ARG A 110 -14.05 0.78 3.78
CA ARG A 110 -15.29 0.13 3.37
C ARG A 110 -16.02 -0.50 4.57
N LEU A 111 -15.34 -1.37 5.32
CA LEU A 111 -15.98 -2.06 6.46
C LEU A 111 -16.40 -1.08 7.56
N ARG A 112 -15.62 -0.03 7.82
CA ARG A 112 -16.01 1.03 8.75
C ARG A 112 -17.26 1.79 8.27
N SER A 113 -17.38 2.09 6.97
CA SER A 113 -18.55 2.76 6.39
C SER A 113 -19.82 1.90 6.44
N GLU A 114 -19.67 0.59 6.35
CA GLU A 114 -20.74 -0.42 6.42
C GLU A 114 -21.02 -0.88 7.86
N ASN A 115 -20.28 -0.35 8.86
CA ASN A 115 -20.33 -0.76 10.27
C ASN A 115 -20.11 -2.27 10.48
N GLN A 116 -19.25 -2.87 9.64
CA GLN A 116 -18.88 -4.29 9.68
C GLN A 116 -17.59 -4.52 10.46
N LYS A 117 -17.48 -5.69 11.09
CA LYS A 117 -16.33 -6.10 11.92
C LYS A 117 -15.81 -7.47 11.46
N LEU A 118 -14.49 -7.62 11.44
CA LEU A 118 -13.81 -8.83 10.97
C LEU A 118 -14.31 -10.10 11.69
N GLU A 119 -14.36 -10.08 13.01
CA GLU A 119 -14.75 -11.27 13.79
C GLU A 119 -16.23 -11.60 13.68
N GLN A 120 -17.11 -10.60 13.72
CA GLN A 120 -18.54 -10.79 13.81
C GLN A 120 -19.18 -11.11 12.45
N ASP A 121 -18.75 -10.41 11.39
CA ASP A 121 -19.38 -10.49 10.08
C ASP A 121 -18.66 -11.43 9.12
N PHE A 122 -17.34 -11.67 9.34
CA PHE A 122 -16.51 -12.49 8.46
C PHE A 122 -15.88 -13.69 9.15
N ASN A 123 -16.03 -13.84 10.48
CA ASN A 123 -15.39 -14.89 11.28
C ASN A 123 -13.83 -14.89 11.14
N LEU A 124 -13.24 -13.70 11.03
CA LEU A 124 -11.80 -13.49 10.91
C LEU A 124 -11.23 -12.97 12.24
N PRO A 125 -10.38 -13.76 12.94
CA PRO A 125 -9.90 -13.42 14.26
C PRO A 125 -8.92 -12.23 14.24
N SER A 126 -9.01 -11.37 15.23
CA SER A 126 -8.12 -10.22 15.41
C SER A 126 -6.64 -10.59 15.66
N SER A 127 -6.37 -11.83 16.05
CA SER A 127 -5.00 -12.38 16.10
C SER A 127 -4.33 -12.42 14.73
N ASP A 128 -5.09 -12.59 13.65
CA ASP A 128 -4.58 -12.83 12.30
C ASP A 128 -4.95 -11.75 11.28
N PHE A 129 -5.94 -10.91 11.60
CA PHE A 129 -6.43 -9.86 10.72
C PHE A 129 -6.53 -8.53 11.45
N VAL A 130 -6.30 -7.42 10.72
CA VAL A 130 -6.42 -6.07 11.29
C VAL A 130 -6.93 -5.08 10.25
N LEU A 131 -7.88 -4.24 10.65
CA LEU A 131 -8.34 -3.10 9.84
C LEU A 131 -7.40 -1.92 10.03
N ALA A 132 -6.36 -1.86 9.22
CA ALA A 132 -5.33 -0.83 9.24
C ALA A 132 -4.78 -0.61 7.82
N GLY A 133 -4.29 0.60 7.52
CA GLY A 133 -3.66 0.92 6.24
C GLY A 133 -2.24 0.40 6.11
N GLY A 134 -1.71 0.39 4.89
CA GLY A 134 -0.30 0.15 4.59
C GLY A 134 0.02 -1.12 3.80
N ALA A 135 -0.89 -2.09 3.65
CA ALA A 135 -0.70 -3.20 2.73
C ALA A 135 -1.45 -2.94 1.41
N PHE A 136 -0.74 -3.08 0.31
CA PHE A 136 -1.26 -2.91 -1.04
C PHE A 136 -1.13 -4.22 -1.83
N PRO A 137 -2.14 -4.62 -2.63
CA PRO A 137 -2.05 -5.82 -3.45
C PRO A 137 -0.98 -5.65 -4.53
N LEU A 138 -0.08 -6.62 -4.66
CA LEU A 138 0.83 -6.70 -5.79
C LEU A 138 0.05 -7.35 -6.95
N ILE A 139 -0.25 -6.55 -7.96
CA ILE A 139 -1.10 -6.93 -9.09
C ILE A 139 -0.25 -7.01 -10.35
N LEU A 140 -0.32 -8.12 -11.08
CA LEU A 140 0.23 -8.27 -12.42
C LEU A 140 -0.87 -8.16 -13.47
N GLU A 141 -0.59 -7.48 -14.60
CA GLU A 141 -1.55 -7.27 -15.70
C GLU A 141 -2.22 -8.56 -16.18
N ASN A 142 -1.46 -9.66 -16.27
CA ASN A 142 -1.92 -10.91 -16.85
C ASN A 142 -2.28 -12.00 -15.82
N GLU A 143 -2.02 -11.79 -14.52
CA GLU A 143 -2.23 -12.79 -13.46
C GLU A 143 -3.18 -12.31 -12.35
N GLY A 144 -3.43 -10.99 -12.27
CA GLY A 144 -4.13 -10.39 -11.12
C GLY A 144 -3.27 -10.28 -9.88
N GLN A 145 -3.85 -10.37 -8.70
CA GLN A 145 -3.12 -10.27 -7.44
C GLN A 145 -2.24 -11.52 -7.22
N VAL A 146 -0.94 -11.30 -7.07
CA VAL A 146 0.06 -12.37 -6.82
C VAL A 146 0.75 -12.24 -5.46
N GLY A 147 0.53 -11.15 -4.73
CA GLY A 147 1.20 -10.90 -3.45
C GLY A 147 0.82 -9.58 -2.82
N THR A 148 1.71 -9.06 -1.99
CA THR A 148 1.54 -7.81 -1.25
C THR A 148 2.84 -7.00 -1.20
N ILE A 149 2.70 -5.67 -1.22
CA ILE A 149 3.73 -4.70 -0.88
C ILE A 149 3.21 -3.94 0.33
N THR A 150 3.94 -3.96 1.45
CA THR A 150 3.40 -3.51 2.73
C THR A 150 4.39 -2.64 3.49
N VAL A 151 3.86 -1.60 4.08
CA VAL A 151 4.55 -0.66 4.97
C VAL A 151 3.88 -0.68 6.35
N SER A 152 4.66 -0.60 7.41
CA SER A 152 4.14 -0.48 8.78
C SER A 152 5.07 0.35 9.66
N GLY A 153 4.51 1.30 10.38
CA GLY A 153 5.25 2.15 11.33
C GLY A 153 4.62 3.52 11.55
N LEU A 154 3.63 3.89 10.74
CA LEU A 154 2.96 5.19 10.74
C LEU A 154 1.45 5.02 11.05
N PRO A 155 0.70 6.11 11.22
CA PRO A 155 -0.76 6.06 11.19
C PRO A 155 -1.27 5.41 9.89
N ASP A 156 -2.43 4.73 9.96
CA ASP A 156 -3.01 3.92 8.87
C ASP A 156 -2.99 4.60 7.49
N GLU A 157 -3.42 5.86 7.44
CA GLU A 157 -3.52 6.65 6.23
C GLU A 157 -2.13 7.00 5.67
N GLU A 158 -1.16 7.27 6.55
CA GLU A 158 0.23 7.59 6.18
C GLU A 158 0.99 6.35 5.68
N ASP A 159 0.80 5.19 6.31
CA ASP A 159 1.34 3.91 5.83
C ASP A 159 0.82 3.62 4.41
N HIS A 160 -0.49 3.84 4.18
CA HIS A 160 -1.10 3.66 2.87
C HIS A 160 -0.56 4.64 1.83
N ASP A 161 -0.49 5.94 2.15
CA ASP A 161 0.03 6.96 1.25
C ASP A 161 1.51 6.71 0.91
N LEU A 162 2.33 6.29 1.88
CA LEU A 162 3.74 5.97 1.61
C LEU A 162 3.86 4.82 0.60
N VAL A 163 3.14 3.72 0.79
CA VAL A 163 3.24 2.56 -0.10
C VAL A 163 2.72 2.87 -1.50
N THR A 164 1.57 3.55 -1.63
CA THR A 164 0.98 3.87 -2.95
C THR A 164 1.79 4.92 -3.70
N THR A 165 2.27 5.97 -3.02
CA THR A 165 3.17 6.97 -3.63
C THR A 165 4.48 6.31 -4.08
N GLY A 166 5.07 5.44 -3.27
CA GLY A 166 6.29 4.73 -3.62
C GLY A 166 6.10 3.81 -4.83
N ILE A 167 5.02 3.01 -4.88
CA ILE A 167 4.70 2.17 -6.06
C ILE A 167 4.50 3.05 -7.30
N ARG A 168 3.71 4.10 -7.20
CA ARG A 168 3.43 5.03 -8.31
C ARG A 168 4.69 5.64 -8.88
N SER A 169 5.55 6.21 -8.03
CA SER A 169 6.80 6.83 -8.47
C SER A 169 7.79 5.82 -9.05
N PHE A 170 7.83 4.60 -8.52
CA PHE A 170 8.63 3.50 -9.07
C PHE A 170 8.17 3.12 -10.49
N LEU A 171 6.86 2.92 -10.70
CA LEU A 171 6.30 2.58 -12.02
C LEU A 171 6.53 3.67 -13.07
N LEU A 172 6.46 4.94 -12.66
CA LEU A 172 6.74 6.08 -13.56
C LEU A 172 8.21 6.17 -14.01
N GLN A 173 9.14 5.63 -13.25
CA GLN A 173 10.58 5.61 -13.62
C GLN A 173 10.92 4.47 -14.58
N GLN A 174 10.04 3.47 -14.74
CA GLN A 174 10.26 2.34 -15.65
C GLN A 174 9.75 2.60 -17.08
N ASN A 175 8.95 3.65 -17.28
CA ASN A 175 8.42 4.08 -18.57
C ASN A 175 9.26 5.22 -19.15
#